data_8ce58eaf552f2b5bc8fa6281932a353b
#
_entry.id   8ce58eaf552f2b5bc8fa6281932a353b
#
_cell.length_a   1.000
_cell.length_b   1.000
_cell.length_c   1.000
_cell.angle_alpha   90.00
_cell.angle_beta   90.00
_cell.angle_gamma   90.00
#
_symmetry.space_group_name_H-M   'P 1'
#
loop_
_entity.id
_entity.type
_entity.pdbx_description
1 polymer ?
#
loop_
_entity_poly.entity_id
_entity_poly.type
_entity_poly.pdbx_seq_one_letter_code
_entity_poly.pdbx_strand_id
1 'polypeptide(L)'
;MLCFLSISVAAESLKNERILIITSYNPDTEKTNANLKEFFKEYERLTGYTANICIENMNCKNLSEGMQWKDRMAKLLENHKATPPNLIILLGQEAWASFLSQTSDMARKTPSMGAMIGTNAIEAPKEKDINLRTFMPNSSEYPSFTNFNIVGGIFYKYDVERNIELIRKFYPNTKNIAFLSDFTLGGLTLQALVRKTMEEKYKDLNLILLDGRRSTVFEVCTQIQKLPPHTALLLGTWRIDSSDNYVLANTTGPISKAAPNVPAFSLSSIGM
;
A
#
# COMPACT_ATOMS: atom_id res chain seq x y z
N MET A 1 34.51 -27.37 -24.27
CA MET A 1 33.62 -28.27 -23.48
C MET A 1 33.53 -27.87 -22.02
N LEU A 2 33.54 -26.55 -21.70
CA LEU A 2 33.50 -26.03 -20.32
C LEU A 2 32.24 -25.16 -20.01
N CYS A 3 31.38 -24.90 -21.00
CA CYS A 3 30.19 -24.05 -20.81
C CYS A 3 28.93 -24.79 -20.32
N PHE A 4 28.90 -26.14 -20.44
CA PHE A 4 27.69 -26.91 -20.05
C PHE A 4 27.60 -27.21 -18.54
N LEU A 5 28.71 -27.23 -17.83
CA LEU A 5 28.75 -27.52 -16.38
C LEU A 5 28.24 -26.36 -15.52
N SER A 6 28.46 -25.11 -15.96
CA SER A 6 27.99 -23.93 -15.21
C SER A 6 26.47 -23.73 -15.29
N ILE A 7 25.85 -24.13 -16.40
CA ILE A 7 24.38 -24.03 -16.57
C ILE A 7 23.65 -25.09 -15.73
N SER A 8 24.20 -26.31 -15.64
CA SER A 8 23.59 -27.38 -14.82
C SER A 8 23.67 -27.08 -13.32
N VAL A 9 24.77 -26.51 -12.83
CA VAL A 9 24.94 -26.13 -11.42
C VAL A 9 24.02 -24.97 -11.05
N ALA A 10 23.87 -23.96 -11.90
CA ALA A 10 22.93 -22.87 -11.69
C ALA A 10 21.46 -23.37 -11.68
N ALA A 11 21.11 -24.27 -12.61
CA ALA A 11 19.79 -24.87 -12.69
C ALA A 11 19.45 -25.77 -11.48
N GLU A 12 20.44 -26.49 -10.94
CA GLU A 12 20.24 -27.34 -9.74
C GLU A 12 20.13 -26.51 -8.44
N SER A 13 20.81 -25.34 -8.36
CA SER A 13 20.66 -24.43 -7.24
C SER A 13 19.26 -23.80 -7.19
N LEU A 14 18.67 -23.49 -8.34
CA LEU A 14 17.32 -22.93 -8.46
C LEU A 14 16.21 -23.91 -8.01
N LYS A 15 16.43 -25.23 -8.14
CA LYS A 15 15.46 -26.26 -7.72
C LYS A 15 15.14 -26.27 -6.23
N ASN A 16 16.06 -25.79 -5.39
CA ASN A 16 15.92 -25.79 -3.92
C ASN A 16 15.62 -24.40 -3.35
N GLU A 17 15.38 -23.41 -4.19
CA GLU A 17 15.09 -22.07 -3.70
C GLU A 17 13.73 -22.01 -3.00
N ARG A 18 13.75 -21.43 -1.80
CA ARG A 18 12.58 -21.14 -1.00
C ARG A 18 12.26 -19.67 -1.11
N ILE A 19 11.05 -19.38 -1.54
CA ILE A 19 10.53 -18.00 -1.59
C ILE A 19 9.48 -17.86 -0.51
N LEU A 20 9.67 -16.87 0.36
CA LEU A 20 8.68 -16.47 1.37
C LEU A 20 7.98 -15.21 0.88
N ILE A 21 6.69 -15.31 0.61
CA ILE A 21 5.84 -14.16 0.28
C ILE A 21 5.07 -13.77 1.53
N ILE A 22 5.23 -12.54 2.00
CA ILE A 22 4.50 -12.00 3.14
C ILE A 22 3.54 -10.92 2.64
N THR A 23 2.24 -11.14 2.84
CA THR A 23 1.18 -10.22 2.41
C THR A 23 0.67 -9.39 3.58
N SER A 24 0.35 -8.12 3.34
CA SER A 24 -0.32 -7.26 4.34
C SER A 24 -1.72 -7.77 4.66
N TYR A 25 -2.44 -8.20 3.64
CA TYR A 25 -3.85 -8.58 3.69
C TYR A 25 -4.04 -9.97 3.12
N ASN A 26 -5.25 -10.53 3.34
CA ASN A 26 -5.58 -11.84 2.81
C ASN A 26 -5.25 -11.92 1.30
N PRO A 27 -4.39 -12.87 0.88
CA PRO A 27 -4.02 -13.06 -0.51
C PRO A 27 -5.17 -13.58 -1.39
N ASP A 28 -6.25 -14.07 -0.77
CA ASP A 28 -7.42 -14.64 -1.49
C ASP A 28 -8.32 -13.58 -2.13
N THR A 29 -7.97 -12.29 -2.06
CA THR A 29 -8.66 -11.28 -2.86
C THR A 29 -8.41 -11.54 -4.35
N GLU A 30 -9.44 -11.38 -5.18
CA GLU A 30 -9.39 -11.67 -6.62
C GLU A 30 -8.15 -11.05 -7.31
N LYS A 31 -7.87 -9.77 -7.02
CA LYS A 31 -6.73 -9.05 -7.59
C LYS A 31 -5.38 -9.59 -7.11
N THR A 32 -5.24 -9.88 -5.82
CA THR A 32 -4.00 -10.44 -5.26
C THR A 32 -3.76 -11.84 -5.78
N ASN A 33 -4.82 -12.64 -5.86
CA ASN A 33 -4.76 -14.00 -6.38
C ASN A 33 -4.37 -14.03 -7.87
N ALA A 34 -4.93 -13.13 -8.68
CA ALA A 34 -4.55 -12.99 -10.08
C ALA A 34 -3.06 -12.64 -10.24
N ASN A 35 -2.57 -11.66 -9.47
CA ASN A 35 -1.16 -11.26 -9.50
C ASN A 35 -0.22 -12.41 -9.07
N LEU A 36 -0.59 -13.18 -8.03
CA LEU A 36 0.18 -14.34 -7.59
C LEU A 36 0.20 -15.46 -8.64
N LYS A 37 -0.93 -15.74 -9.30
CA LYS A 37 -1.00 -16.72 -10.39
C LYS A 37 -0.07 -16.36 -11.55
N GLU A 38 -0.08 -15.10 -11.97
CA GLU A 38 0.82 -14.66 -13.06
C GLU A 38 2.28 -14.68 -12.61
N PHE A 39 2.58 -14.35 -11.36
CA PHE A 39 3.92 -14.49 -10.80
C PHE A 39 4.39 -15.96 -10.83
N PHE A 40 3.59 -16.92 -10.39
CA PHE A 40 3.95 -18.34 -10.38
C PHE A 40 4.17 -18.87 -11.80
N LYS A 41 3.27 -18.54 -12.71
CA LYS A 41 3.37 -18.92 -14.12
C LYS A 41 4.65 -18.39 -14.76
N GLU A 42 4.97 -17.12 -14.53
CA GLU A 42 6.16 -16.49 -15.08
C GLU A 42 7.45 -17.02 -14.43
N TYR A 43 7.43 -17.27 -13.12
CA TYR A 43 8.54 -17.91 -12.42
C TYR A 43 8.83 -19.30 -13.00
N GLU A 44 7.81 -20.15 -13.19
CA GLU A 44 7.94 -21.48 -13.79
C GLU A 44 8.45 -21.39 -15.23
N ARG A 45 7.93 -20.46 -16.02
CA ARG A 45 8.37 -20.22 -17.40
C ARG A 45 9.87 -19.86 -17.49
N LEU A 46 10.35 -19.00 -16.56
CA LEU A 46 11.72 -18.51 -16.55
C LEU A 46 12.71 -19.52 -15.96
N THR A 47 12.31 -20.28 -14.96
CA THR A 47 13.20 -21.19 -14.23
C THR A 47 13.09 -22.65 -14.67
N GLY A 48 11.98 -23.03 -15.30
CA GLY A 48 11.64 -24.41 -15.63
C GLY A 48 11.22 -25.23 -14.40
N TYR A 49 11.01 -24.62 -13.23
CA TYR A 49 10.66 -25.30 -11.98
C TYR A 49 9.52 -24.61 -11.28
N THR A 50 8.70 -25.41 -10.60
CA THR A 50 7.76 -24.89 -9.60
C THR A 50 8.56 -24.53 -8.33
N ALA A 51 8.55 -23.26 -7.94
CA ALA A 51 9.27 -22.82 -6.77
C ALA A 51 8.68 -23.42 -5.47
N ASN A 52 9.54 -23.62 -4.47
CA ASN A 52 9.10 -23.88 -3.11
C ASN A 52 8.66 -22.55 -2.47
N ILE A 53 7.41 -22.17 -2.72
CA ILE A 53 6.86 -20.89 -2.29
C ILE A 53 5.98 -21.09 -1.06
N CYS A 54 6.28 -20.35 0.01
CA CYS A 54 5.44 -20.23 1.18
C CYS A 54 4.80 -18.84 1.21
N ILE A 55 3.49 -18.77 1.43
CA ILE A 55 2.76 -17.51 1.55
C ILE A 55 2.29 -17.37 2.99
N GLU A 56 2.73 -16.29 3.63
CA GLU A 56 2.30 -15.89 4.96
C GLU A 56 1.47 -14.61 4.90
N ASN A 57 0.44 -14.55 5.71
CA ASN A 57 -0.43 -13.39 5.77
C ASN A 57 -0.29 -12.69 7.12
N MET A 58 0.06 -11.43 7.11
CA MET A 58 0.05 -10.59 8.32
C MET A 58 -1.36 -10.35 8.84
N ASN A 59 -2.38 -10.56 7.99
CA ASN A 59 -3.78 -10.34 8.35
C ASN A 59 -4.00 -8.96 8.99
N CYS A 60 -3.39 -7.93 8.39
CA CYS A 60 -3.59 -6.54 8.82
C CYS A 60 -5.06 -6.17 8.59
N LYS A 61 -5.67 -5.51 9.57
CA LYS A 61 -7.02 -4.97 9.43
C LYS A 61 -6.94 -3.48 9.15
N ASN A 62 -6.98 -2.69 10.18
CA ASN A 62 -6.90 -1.25 10.09
C ASN A 62 -5.66 -0.71 10.81
N LEU A 63 -5.43 0.58 10.67
CA LEU A 63 -4.27 1.26 11.24
C LEU A 63 -4.20 1.17 12.79
N SER A 64 -5.33 0.93 13.49
CA SER A 64 -5.33 0.81 14.97
C SER A 64 -4.45 -0.35 15.45
N GLU A 65 -4.23 -1.37 14.61
CA GLU A 65 -3.33 -2.49 14.91
C GLU A 65 -1.86 -2.20 14.62
N GLY A 66 -1.53 -1.01 14.11
CA GLY A 66 -0.20 -0.68 13.61
C GLY A 66 0.95 -0.98 14.57
N MET A 67 0.72 -0.76 15.88
CA MET A 67 1.71 -1.06 16.93
C MET A 67 2.02 -2.56 17.06
N GLN A 68 1.10 -3.44 16.66
CA GLN A 68 1.23 -4.90 16.75
C GLN A 68 1.93 -5.51 15.52
N TRP A 69 1.98 -4.78 14.42
CA TRP A 69 2.49 -5.32 13.14
C TRP A 69 3.97 -5.68 13.20
N LYS A 70 4.77 -4.91 13.95
CA LYS A 70 6.19 -5.20 14.15
C LYS A 70 6.39 -6.57 14.80
N ASP A 71 5.66 -6.86 15.88
CA ASP A 71 5.79 -8.13 16.60
C ASP A 71 5.22 -9.29 15.80
N ARG A 72 4.13 -9.04 15.04
CA ARG A 72 3.55 -10.03 14.12
C ARG A 72 4.54 -10.41 13.03
N MET A 73 5.22 -9.44 12.41
CA MET A 73 6.29 -9.68 11.44
C MET A 73 7.46 -10.44 12.06
N ALA A 74 7.91 -10.06 13.27
CA ALA A 74 8.98 -10.76 13.96
C ALA A 74 8.65 -12.24 14.18
N LYS A 75 7.41 -12.54 14.60
CA LYS A 75 6.93 -13.91 14.78
C LYS A 75 6.88 -14.70 13.48
N LEU A 76 6.41 -14.09 12.39
CA LEU A 76 6.41 -14.73 11.05
C LEU A 76 7.83 -15.10 10.64
N LEU A 77 8.78 -14.20 10.75
CA LEU A 77 10.18 -14.47 10.39
C LEU A 77 10.80 -15.55 11.29
N GLU A 78 10.52 -15.56 12.58
CA GLU A 78 11.03 -16.60 13.51
C GLU A 78 10.52 -18.00 13.15
N ASN A 79 9.28 -18.13 12.68
CA ASN A 79 8.74 -19.42 12.23
C ASN A 79 9.52 -20.03 11.05
N HIS A 80 10.22 -19.23 10.26
CA HIS A 80 11.04 -19.66 9.13
C HIS A 80 12.54 -19.81 9.46
N LYS A 81 12.93 -19.63 10.71
CA LYS A 81 14.35 -19.65 11.13
C LYS A 81 15.04 -21.00 10.92
N ALA A 82 14.34 -22.10 11.15
CA ALA A 82 14.88 -23.44 10.95
C ALA A 82 15.15 -23.78 9.48
N THR A 83 14.38 -23.17 8.58
CA THR A 83 14.49 -23.35 7.12
C THR A 83 14.35 -21.98 6.45
N PRO A 84 15.42 -21.15 6.49
CA PRO A 84 15.34 -19.78 6.01
C PRO A 84 15.05 -19.68 4.50
N PRO A 85 14.30 -18.66 4.07
CA PRO A 85 14.08 -18.42 2.66
C PRO A 85 15.34 -17.86 1.98
N ASN A 86 15.46 -18.10 0.66
CA ASN A 86 16.47 -17.49 -0.18
C ASN A 86 16.04 -16.09 -0.66
N LEU A 87 14.72 -15.86 -0.71
CA LEU A 87 14.13 -14.58 -1.11
C LEU A 87 12.88 -14.32 -0.27
N ILE A 88 12.72 -13.08 0.20
CA ILE A 88 11.50 -12.59 0.84
C ILE A 88 10.82 -11.58 -0.09
N ILE A 89 9.54 -11.80 -0.40
CA ILE A 89 8.72 -10.88 -1.19
C ILE A 89 7.65 -10.29 -0.27
N LEU A 90 7.61 -8.96 -0.17
CA LEU A 90 6.69 -8.23 0.69
C LEU A 90 5.61 -7.57 -0.18
N LEU A 91 4.35 -7.92 0.06
CA LEU A 91 3.22 -7.40 -0.68
C LEU A 91 2.35 -6.49 0.19
N GLY A 92 2.38 -5.20 -0.15
CA GLY A 92 1.62 -4.16 0.52
C GLY A 92 2.41 -3.36 1.54
N GLN A 93 1.88 -2.21 1.86
CA GLN A 93 2.58 -1.17 2.62
C GLN A 93 2.81 -1.55 4.09
N GLU A 94 1.86 -2.24 4.70
CA GLU A 94 1.93 -2.69 6.09
C GLU A 94 3.01 -3.77 6.27
N ALA A 95 3.08 -4.76 5.36
CA ALA A 95 4.13 -5.77 5.38
C ALA A 95 5.51 -5.15 5.18
N TRP A 96 5.63 -4.23 4.23
CA TRP A 96 6.87 -3.50 3.96
C TRP A 96 7.34 -2.68 5.17
N ALA A 97 6.48 -1.83 5.72
CA ALA A 97 6.83 -1.02 6.90
C ALA A 97 7.20 -1.87 8.12
N SER A 98 6.46 -2.97 8.32
CA SER A 98 6.72 -3.91 9.41
C SER A 98 8.05 -4.65 9.24
N PHE A 99 8.41 -5.02 8.01
CA PHE A 99 9.69 -5.65 7.69
C PHE A 99 10.85 -4.69 7.93
N LEU A 100 10.75 -3.45 7.46
CA LEU A 100 11.78 -2.43 7.68
C LEU A 100 11.96 -2.04 9.16
N SER A 101 11.03 -2.38 10.03
CA SER A 101 11.15 -2.19 11.48
C SER A 101 11.92 -3.32 12.19
N GLN A 102 12.28 -4.40 11.46
CA GLN A 102 12.95 -5.56 12.03
C GLN A 102 14.45 -5.33 12.22
N THR A 103 15.01 -6.05 13.22
CA THR A 103 16.46 -6.01 13.53
C THR A 103 17.14 -7.36 13.39
N SER A 104 16.37 -8.41 13.08
CA SER A 104 16.89 -9.77 12.94
C SER A 104 17.81 -9.92 11.73
N ASP A 105 18.77 -10.84 11.83
CA ASP A 105 19.66 -11.18 10.72
C ASP A 105 18.91 -11.65 9.48
N MET A 106 17.84 -12.41 9.66
CA MET A 106 17.00 -12.85 8.55
C MET A 106 16.44 -11.66 7.77
N ALA A 107 15.87 -10.67 8.45
CA ALA A 107 15.32 -9.48 7.77
C ALA A 107 16.42 -8.67 7.07
N ARG A 108 17.60 -8.57 7.69
CA ARG A 108 18.68 -7.71 7.16
C ARG A 108 19.52 -8.35 6.06
N LYS A 109 19.73 -9.67 6.12
CA LYS A 109 20.67 -10.37 5.24
C LYS A 109 19.99 -11.12 4.09
N THR A 110 18.77 -11.59 4.28
CA THR A 110 18.04 -12.29 3.20
C THR A 110 17.69 -11.31 2.08
N PRO A 111 17.98 -11.67 0.81
CA PRO A 111 17.51 -10.91 -0.33
C PRO A 111 16.00 -10.64 -0.21
N SER A 112 15.60 -9.40 -0.37
CA SER A 112 14.20 -9.00 -0.18
C SER A 112 13.75 -8.03 -1.25
N MET A 113 12.48 -8.11 -1.62
CA MET A 113 11.88 -7.18 -2.57
C MET A 113 10.47 -6.81 -2.16
N GLY A 114 10.01 -5.64 -2.60
CA GLY A 114 8.68 -5.15 -2.28
C GLY A 114 7.82 -4.93 -3.51
N ALA A 115 6.51 -5.15 -3.37
CA ALA A 115 5.55 -4.79 -4.41
C ALA A 115 4.22 -4.30 -3.79
N MET A 116 3.44 -3.59 -4.57
CA MET A 116 2.17 -2.98 -4.14
C MET A 116 2.35 -1.97 -3.00
N ILE A 117 3.42 -1.17 -3.05
CA ILE A 117 3.86 -0.23 -2.02
C ILE A 117 3.93 1.17 -2.63
N GLY A 118 3.44 2.18 -1.92
CA GLY A 118 3.65 3.58 -2.30
C GLY A 118 5.10 4.02 -2.04
N THR A 119 5.63 4.94 -2.83
CA THR A 119 6.96 5.52 -2.61
C THR A 119 7.03 6.46 -1.42
N ASN A 120 5.89 6.99 -0.98
CA ASN A 120 5.81 7.88 0.16
C ASN A 120 5.60 7.11 1.48
N ALA A 121 6.19 7.62 2.53
CA ALA A 121 6.03 7.19 3.90
C ALA A 121 5.43 8.30 4.76
N ILE A 122 5.33 8.07 6.04
CA ILE A 122 4.96 9.06 7.06
C ILE A 122 5.98 9.07 8.18
N GLU A 123 6.11 10.22 8.83
CA GLU A 123 6.86 10.29 10.06
C GLU A 123 6.18 9.46 11.15
N ALA A 124 6.96 8.59 11.80
CA ALA A 124 6.45 7.79 12.91
C ALA A 124 6.02 8.70 14.07
N PRO A 125 4.95 8.33 14.80
CA PRO A 125 4.58 9.09 15.98
C PRO A 125 5.69 9.04 17.03
N LYS A 126 5.95 10.18 17.68
CA LYS A 126 6.94 10.29 18.76
C LYS A 126 6.39 9.75 20.08
N GLU A 127 5.09 9.79 20.25
CA GLU A 127 4.38 9.37 21.44
C GLU A 127 3.89 7.93 21.31
N LYS A 128 3.96 7.15 22.41
CA LYS A 128 3.54 5.74 22.40
C LYS A 128 2.02 5.55 22.39
N ASP A 129 1.30 6.49 23.03
CA ASP A 129 -0.16 6.40 23.23
C ASP A 129 -0.96 7.29 22.28
N ILE A 130 -0.50 7.39 21.02
CA ILE A 130 -1.16 8.24 20.04
C ILE A 130 -2.48 7.64 19.56
N ASN A 131 -3.49 8.49 19.44
CA ASN A 131 -4.73 8.09 18.79
C ASN A 131 -4.58 8.12 17.28
N LEU A 132 -4.41 6.94 16.66
CA LEU A 132 -4.21 6.80 15.21
C LEU A 132 -5.42 7.26 14.37
N ARG A 133 -6.62 7.33 14.96
CA ARG A 133 -7.82 7.88 14.27
C ARG A 133 -7.72 9.38 14.04
N THR A 134 -6.97 10.09 14.89
CA THR A 134 -6.81 11.56 14.82
C THR A 134 -5.40 11.98 14.46
N PHE A 135 -4.47 11.03 14.35
CA PHE A 135 -3.08 11.31 14.02
C PHE A 135 -2.93 11.89 12.61
N MET A 136 -2.24 13.02 12.51
CA MET A 136 -2.00 13.75 11.25
C MET A 136 -0.49 13.87 11.00
N PRO A 137 0.16 12.79 10.54
CA PRO A 137 1.59 12.79 10.31
C PRO A 137 1.99 13.67 9.13
N ASN A 138 3.26 14.08 9.11
CA ASN A 138 3.87 14.64 7.93
C ASN A 138 4.20 13.54 6.92
N SER A 139 4.13 13.89 5.64
CA SER A 139 4.62 13.02 4.57
C SER A 139 6.15 13.02 4.59
N SER A 140 6.74 11.85 4.49
CA SER A 140 8.17 11.63 4.41
C SER A 140 8.50 10.65 3.28
N GLU A 141 9.77 10.48 3.00
CA GLU A 141 10.27 9.35 2.22
C GLU A 141 10.60 8.18 3.14
N TYR A 142 10.68 6.98 2.59
CA TYR A 142 11.20 5.85 3.36
C TYR A 142 12.66 6.13 3.76
N PRO A 143 13.05 5.70 4.98
CA PRO A 143 14.45 5.78 5.37
C PRO A 143 15.32 4.93 4.42
N SER A 144 16.61 5.25 4.37
CA SER A 144 17.56 4.48 3.57
C SER A 144 17.51 2.99 3.90
N PHE A 145 17.49 2.14 2.88
CA PHE A 145 17.45 0.68 3.01
C PHE A 145 18.82 0.04 3.22
N THR A 146 19.87 0.83 3.51
CA THR A 146 21.26 0.34 3.60
C THR A 146 21.50 -0.76 4.61
N ASN A 147 20.61 -0.90 5.60
CA ASN A 147 20.66 -1.96 6.62
C ASN A 147 19.94 -3.25 6.19
N PHE A 148 19.38 -3.30 4.99
CA PHE A 148 18.63 -4.43 4.46
C PHE A 148 19.20 -4.83 3.10
N ASN A 149 19.12 -6.11 2.77
CA ASN A 149 19.49 -6.62 1.45
C ASN A 149 18.30 -6.50 0.48
N ILE A 150 17.91 -5.25 0.14
CA ILE A 150 16.83 -5.00 -0.83
C ILE A 150 17.39 -5.13 -2.23
N VAL A 151 16.95 -6.16 -2.95
CA VAL A 151 17.43 -6.49 -4.31
C VAL A 151 16.55 -5.89 -5.41
N GLY A 152 15.37 -5.35 -5.08
CA GLY A 152 14.47 -4.70 -6.03
C GLY A 152 13.08 -4.44 -5.48
N GLY A 153 12.18 -3.98 -6.35
CA GLY A 153 10.78 -3.78 -5.99
C GLY A 153 9.98 -3.03 -7.04
N ILE A 154 8.65 -3.08 -6.90
CA ILE A 154 7.70 -2.33 -7.72
C ILE A 154 6.92 -1.40 -6.79
N PHE A 155 7.22 -0.11 -6.91
CA PHE A 155 6.66 0.94 -6.05
C PHE A 155 5.76 1.87 -6.84
N TYR A 156 4.63 2.26 -6.26
CA TYR A 156 3.71 3.23 -6.86
C TYR A 156 4.12 4.65 -6.49
N LYS A 157 4.27 5.50 -7.49
CA LYS A 157 4.36 6.94 -7.27
C LYS A 157 3.00 7.58 -7.53
N TYR A 158 2.42 8.15 -6.49
CA TYR A 158 1.17 8.90 -6.61
C TYR A 158 1.48 10.34 -7.06
N ASP A 159 1.01 10.69 -8.25
CA ASP A 159 1.23 12.02 -8.82
C ASP A 159 0.04 12.94 -8.50
N VAL A 160 0.06 13.48 -7.29
CA VAL A 160 -0.98 14.39 -6.79
C VAL A 160 -1.02 15.67 -7.63
N GLU A 161 0.13 16.23 -7.98
CA GLU A 161 0.24 17.46 -8.76
C GLU A 161 -0.43 17.34 -10.12
N ARG A 162 -0.07 16.30 -10.87
CA ARG A 162 -0.65 16.06 -12.20
C ARG A 162 -2.17 15.87 -12.13
N ASN A 163 -2.68 15.23 -11.09
CA ASN A 163 -4.13 15.08 -10.90
C ASN A 163 -4.79 16.44 -10.63
N ILE A 164 -4.20 17.30 -9.81
CA ILE A 164 -4.73 18.65 -9.56
C ILE A 164 -4.65 19.51 -10.81
N GLU A 165 -3.59 19.42 -11.59
CA GLU A 165 -3.47 20.12 -12.88
C GLU A 165 -4.52 19.65 -13.89
N LEU A 166 -4.80 18.34 -13.95
CA LEU A 166 -5.89 17.80 -14.77
C LEU A 166 -7.26 18.33 -14.31
N ILE A 167 -7.50 18.35 -13.00
CA ILE A 167 -8.72 18.92 -12.42
C ILE A 167 -8.86 20.39 -12.89
N ARG A 168 -7.84 21.21 -12.73
CA ARG A 168 -7.87 22.62 -13.15
C ARG A 168 -8.08 22.79 -14.66
N LYS A 169 -7.49 21.92 -15.46
CA LYS A 169 -7.65 21.96 -16.92
C LYS A 169 -9.08 21.69 -17.35
N PHE A 170 -9.74 20.69 -16.75
CA PHE A 170 -11.10 20.33 -17.13
C PHE A 170 -12.16 21.13 -16.37
N TYR A 171 -11.85 21.58 -15.17
CA TYR A 171 -12.75 22.31 -14.27
C TYR A 171 -12.05 23.55 -13.71
N PRO A 172 -11.83 24.59 -14.56
CA PRO A 172 -11.00 25.77 -14.20
C PRO A 172 -11.57 26.59 -13.02
N ASN A 173 -12.86 26.46 -12.75
CA ASN A 173 -13.51 27.15 -11.61
C ASN A 173 -13.43 26.37 -10.29
N THR A 174 -12.66 25.28 -10.22
CA THR A 174 -12.47 24.49 -8.99
C THR A 174 -11.84 25.37 -7.90
N LYS A 175 -12.43 25.36 -6.72
CA LYS A 175 -11.95 26.04 -5.51
C LYS A 175 -11.63 25.08 -4.38
N ASN A 176 -12.17 23.87 -4.41
CA ASN A 176 -12.04 22.89 -3.36
C ASN A 176 -11.63 21.52 -3.94
N ILE A 177 -10.70 20.85 -3.29
CA ILE A 177 -10.36 19.45 -3.52
C ILE A 177 -10.87 18.65 -2.31
N ALA A 178 -11.84 17.78 -2.52
CA ALA A 178 -12.28 16.82 -1.53
C ALA A 178 -11.50 15.52 -1.70
N PHE A 179 -10.62 15.19 -0.76
CA PHE A 179 -9.77 14.03 -0.83
C PHE A 179 -10.32 12.89 0.04
N LEU A 180 -10.52 11.72 -0.58
CA LEU A 180 -11.01 10.52 0.07
C LEU A 180 -9.87 9.57 0.43
N SER A 181 -9.77 9.16 1.70
CA SER A 181 -8.83 8.15 2.18
C SER A 181 -9.46 7.23 3.21
N ASP A 182 -8.96 5.99 3.30
CA ASP A 182 -9.45 4.94 4.18
C ASP A 182 -8.65 4.83 5.50
N PHE A 183 -8.99 3.85 6.33
CA PHE A 183 -8.34 3.58 7.62
C PHE A 183 -7.16 2.61 7.52
N THR A 184 -6.44 2.60 6.40
CA THR A 184 -5.20 1.82 6.22
C THR A 184 -3.96 2.70 6.40
N LEU A 185 -2.78 2.08 6.54
CA LEU A 185 -1.51 2.81 6.49
C LEU A 185 -1.33 3.48 5.12
N GLY A 186 -1.70 2.80 4.04
CA GLY A 186 -1.67 3.36 2.69
C GLY A 186 -2.56 4.60 2.55
N GLY A 187 -3.78 4.56 3.11
CA GLY A 187 -4.69 5.71 3.14
C GLY A 187 -4.11 6.91 3.89
N LEU A 188 -3.50 6.66 5.06
CA LEU A 188 -2.88 7.72 5.86
C LEU A 188 -1.63 8.32 5.19
N THR A 189 -0.78 7.50 4.61
CA THR A 189 0.41 7.98 3.88
C THR A 189 0.03 8.83 2.68
N LEU A 190 -0.99 8.42 1.94
CA LEU A 190 -1.50 9.18 0.80
C LEU A 190 -2.17 10.49 1.24
N GLN A 191 -2.92 10.49 2.36
CA GLN A 191 -3.50 11.70 2.94
C GLN A 191 -2.40 12.70 3.34
N ALA A 192 -1.31 12.24 3.95
CA ALA A 192 -0.17 13.07 4.31
C ALA A 192 0.50 13.70 3.07
N LEU A 193 0.66 12.91 1.99
CA LEU A 193 1.20 13.40 0.72
C LEU A 193 0.32 14.47 0.09
N VAL A 194 -1.00 14.24 0.03
CA VAL A 194 -1.96 15.20 -0.53
C VAL A 194 -1.94 16.50 0.28
N ARG A 195 -1.98 16.42 1.61
CA ARG A 195 -1.89 17.62 2.47
C ARG A 195 -0.62 18.40 2.19
N LYS A 196 0.54 17.77 2.20
CA LYS A 196 1.83 18.40 1.91
C LYS A 196 1.81 19.09 0.54
N THR A 197 1.36 18.40 -0.49
CA THR A 197 1.29 18.96 -1.85
C THR A 197 0.37 20.18 -1.94
N MET A 198 -0.80 20.13 -1.27
CA MET A 198 -1.73 21.24 -1.23
C MET A 198 -1.15 22.45 -0.49
N GLU A 199 -0.57 22.23 0.67
CA GLU A 199 0.03 23.28 1.50
C GLU A 199 1.22 23.97 0.82
N GLU A 200 2.04 23.22 0.08
CA GLU A 200 3.23 23.77 -0.59
C GLU A 200 2.91 24.46 -1.92
N LYS A 201 2.01 23.87 -2.73
CA LYS A 201 1.86 24.25 -4.16
C LYS A 201 0.49 24.82 -4.55
N TYR A 202 -0.55 24.55 -3.78
CA TYR A 202 -1.94 24.89 -4.17
C TYR A 202 -2.68 25.66 -3.05
N LYS A 203 -2.04 26.71 -2.53
CA LYS A 203 -2.58 27.53 -1.44
C LYS A 203 -3.87 28.27 -1.79
N ASP A 204 -4.19 28.37 -3.04
CA ASP A 204 -5.42 28.97 -3.57
C ASP A 204 -6.59 27.97 -3.62
N LEU A 205 -6.36 26.70 -3.33
CA LEU A 205 -7.40 25.67 -3.25
C LEU A 205 -7.61 25.23 -1.78
N ASN A 206 -8.85 25.02 -1.40
CA ASN A 206 -9.21 24.45 -0.11
C ASN A 206 -9.15 22.92 -0.15
N LEU A 207 -8.54 22.29 0.84
CA LEU A 207 -8.55 20.84 1.00
C LEU A 207 -9.65 20.43 1.99
N ILE A 208 -10.54 19.54 1.55
CA ILE A 208 -11.58 18.91 2.37
C ILE A 208 -11.21 17.44 2.52
N LEU A 209 -11.00 16.96 3.76
CA LEU A 209 -10.65 15.56 4.01
C LEU A 209 -11.92 14.74 4.27
N LEU A 210 -12.14 13.72 3.44
CA LEU A 210 -13.13 12.66 3.61
C LEU A 210 -12.40 11.45 4.21
N ASP A 211 -12.32 11.42 5.54
CA ASP A 211 -11.39 10.55 6.28
C ASP A 211 -12.10 9.30 6.83
N GLY A 212 -11.84 8.15 6.21
CA GLY A 212 -12.37 6.84 6.61
C GLY A 212 -11.92 6.38 7.99
N ARG A 213 -10.94 7.02 8.63
CA ARG A 213 -10.58 6.75 10.02
C ARG A 213 -11.65 7.23 11.01
N ARG A 214 -12.45 8.22 10.58
CA ARG A 214 -13.47 8.90 11.42
C ARG A 214 -14.88 8.65 10.92
N SER A 215 -15.04 8.21 9.69
CA SER A 215 -16.31 8.10 9.02
C SER A 215 -16.51 6.74 8.39
N THR A 216 -17.72 6.24 8.48
CA THR A 216 -18.18 5.07 7.71
C THR A 216 -18.41 5.45 6.24
N VAL A 217 -18.57 4.47 5.35
CA VAL A 217 -18.91 4.72 3.94
C VAL A 217 -20.20 5.54 3.81
N PHE A 218 -21.18 5.27 4.65
CA PHE A 218 -22.47 5.97 4.64
C PHE A 218 -22.31 7.46 5.01
N GLU A 219 -21.54 7.74 6.06
CA GLU A 219 -21.25 9.11 6.50
C GLU A 219 -20.43 9.85 5.45
N VAL A 220 -19.45 9.20 4.81
CA VAL A 220 -18.68 9.78 3.71
C VAL A 220 -19.59 10.11 2.52
N CYS A 221 -20.50 9.23 2.11
CA CYS A 221 -21.49 9.53 1.07
C CYS A 221 -22.34 10.76 1.43
N THR A 222 -22.75 10.88 2.69
CA THR A 222 -23.49 12.05 3.20
C THR A 222 -22.63 13.32 3.15
N GLN A 223 -21.34 13.23 3.48
CA GLN A 223 -20.42 14.37 3.37
C GLN A 223 -20.22 14.78 1.91
N ILE A 224 -20.07 13.83 0.99
CA ILE A 224 -19.96 14.10 -0.45
C ILE A 224 -21.18 14.85 -1.00
N GLN A 225 -22.39 14.47 -0.58
CA GLN A 225 -23.63 15.16 -0.97
C GLN A 225 -23.67 16.64 -0.50
N LYS A 226 -22.95 16.97 0.54
CA LYS A 226 -22.89 18.31 1.17
C LYS A 226 -21.65 19.10 0.76
N LEU A 227 -20.87 18.64 -0.20
CA LEU A 227 -19.69 19.36 -0.66
C LEU A 227 -20.07 20.74 -1.22
N PRO A 228 -19.27 21.77 -0.94
CA PRO A 228 -19.54 23.11 -1.45
C PRO A 228 -19.44 23.15 -2.99
N PRO A 229 -20.05 24.15 -3.64
CA PRO A 229 -19.89 24.37 -5.08
C PRO A 229 -18.41 24.48 -5.46
N HIS A 230 -18.11 24.19 -6.72
CA HIS A 230 -16.74 24.23 -7.26
C HIS A 230 -15.77 23.25 -6.56
N THR A 231 -16.26 22.10 -6.14
CA THR A 231 -15.46 21.01 -5.59
C THR A 231 -15.19 19.95 -6.65
N ALA A 232 -13.96 19.43 -6.69
CA ALA A 232 -13.61 18.19 -7.35
C ALA A 232 -13.26 17.13 -6.31
N LEU A 233 -13.69 15.90 -6.53
CA LEU A 233 -13.41 14.76 -5.67
C LEU A 233 -12.12 14.06 -6.16
N LEU A 234 -11.15 13.89 -5.29
CA LEU A 234 -9.92 13.16 -5.52
C LEU A 234 -9.94 11.87 -4.71
N LEU A 235 -10.06 10.73 -5.38
CA LEU A 235 -10.15 9.42 -4.76
C LEU A 235 -8.74 8.87 -4.49
N GLY A 236 -8.45 8.57 -3.24
CA GLY A 236 -7.25 7.87 -2.80
C GLY A 236 -7.48 6.37 -2.74
N THR A 237 -7.45 5.79 -1.54
CA THR A 237 -7.74 4.38 -1.26
C THR A 237 -9.04 4.29 -0.46
N TRP A 238 -9.81 3.20 -0.68
CA TRP A 238 -10.97 2.89 0.15
C TRP A 238 -11.14 1.39 0.33
N ARG A 239 -10.58 0.86 1.40
CA ARG A 239 -10.61 -0.58 1.73
C ARG A 239 -11.34 -0.85 3.04
N ILE A 240 -11.13 0.00 4.05
CA ILE A 240 -11.71 -0.17 5.37
C ILE A 240 -12.07 1.21 5.96
N ASP A 241 -13.20 1.29 6.64
CA ASP A 241 -13.71 2.50 7.24
C ASP A 241 -13.62 2.50 8.78
N SER A 242 -14.19 3.51 9.43
CA SER A 242 -14.17 3.68 10.89
C SER A 242 -14.89 2.58 11.68
N SER A 243 -15.76 1.81 11.05
CA SER A 243 -16.49 0.69 11.65
C SER A 243 -15.82 -0.67 11.44
N ASP A 244 -14.58 -0.67 10.91
CA ASP A 244 -13.81 -1.87 10.61
C ASP A 244 -14.45 -2.78 9.55
N ASN A 245 -15.42 -2.26 8.81
CA ASN A 245 -16.03 -2.97 7.71
C ASN A 245 -15.09 -2.94 6.49
N TYR A 246 -14.72 -4.12 6.01
CA TYR A 246 -14.07 -4.24 4.72
C TYR A 246 -15.04 -3.82 3.62
N VAL A 247 -14.66 -2.79 2.94
CA VAL A 247 -15.41 -2.28 1.83
C VAL A 247 -14.89 -2.95 0.57
N LEU A 248 -15.53 -4.06 0.21
CA LEU A 248 -15.23 -4.81 -1.01
C LEU A 248 -15.58 -4.01 -2.28
N ALA A 249 -15.21 -4.51 -3.44
CA ALA A 249 -15.27 -3.90 -4.78
C ALA A 249 -16.54 -3.10 -5.14
N ASN A 250 -17.61 -3.24 -4.38
CA ASN A 250 -18.91 -2.61 -4.66
C ASN A 250 -19.10 -1.22 -4.04
N THR A 251 -18.12 -0.67 -3.33
CA THR A 251 -18.29 0.62 -2.61
C THR A 251 -17.93 1.84 -3.43
N THR A 252 -17.18 1.68 -4.50
CA THR A 252 -16.99 2.77 -5.47
C THR A 252 -18.31 3.21 -6.09
N GLY A 253 -19.26 2.29 -6.26
CA GLY A 253 -20.60 2.56 -6.74
C GLY A 253 -21.38 3.56 -5.86
N PRO A 254 -21.56 3.35 -4.56
CA PRO A 254 -22.17 4.32 -3.65
C PRO A 254 -21.45 5.66 -3.60
N ILE A 255 -20.11 5.67 -3.54
CA ILE A 255 -19.32 6.91 -3.51
C ILE A 255 -19.51 7.73 -4.79
N SER A 256 -19.40 7.09 -5.96
CA SER A 256 -19.57 7.77 -7.25
C SER A 256 -21.03 8.25 -7.49
N LYS A 257 -22.00 7.55 -6.92
CA LYS A 257 -23.43 7.93 -7.00
C LYS A 257 -23.84 8.96 -5.96
N ALA A 258 -23.04 9.18 -4.92
CA ALA A 258 -23.37 10.12 -3.84
C ALA A 258 -23.52 11.56 -4.35
N ALA A 259 -22.69 11.96 -5.32
CA ALA A 259 -22.81 13.28 -5.95
C ALA A 259 -22.43 13.18 -7.43
N PRO A 260 -23.37 12.79 -8.31
CA PRO A 260 -23.10 12.55 -9.74
C PRO A 260 -22.63 13.79 -10.50
N ASN A 261 -22.87 14.99 -9.96
CA ASN A 261 -22.46 16.26 -10.55
C ASN A 261 -21.10 16.76 -10.04
N VAL A 262 -20.45 16.06 -9.11
CA VAL A 262 -19.12 16.39 -8.63
C VAL A 262 -18.09 15.60 -9.46
N PRO A 263 -17.20 16.30 -10.19
CA PRO A 263 -16.19 15.62 -10.97
C PRO A 263 -15.25 14.81 -10.05
N ALA A 264 -15.00 13.54 -10.40
CA ALA A 264 -14.18 12.63 -9.63
C ALA A 264 -12.95 12.21 -10.43
N PHE A 265 -11.80 12.26 -9.76
CA PHE A 265 -10.49 11.83 -10.28
C PHE A 265 -9.90 10.80 -9.31
N SER A 266 -9.09 9.88 -9.79
CA SER A 266 -8.50 8.84 -8.95
C SER A 266 -6.98 8.90 -8.97
N LEU A 267 -6.35 8.89 -7.78
CA LEU A 267 -4.91 8.72 -7.62
C LEU A 267 -4.47 7.25 -7.72
N SER A 268 -5.40 6.34 -7.53
CA SER A 268 -5.18 4.89 -7.61
C SER A 268 -6.15 4.27 -8.61
N SER A 269 -6.10 2.95 -8.78
CA SER A 269 -7.06 2.22 -9.63
C SER A 269 -8.45 2.05 -9.00
N ILE A 270 -8.77 2.78 -7.93
CA ILE A 270 -10.10 2.76 -7.32
C ILE A 270 -11.08 3.51 -8.23
N GLY A 271 -12.16 2.84 -8.60
CA GLY A 271 -13.21 3.44 -9.43
C GLY A 271 -12.97 3.37 -10.94
N MET A 272 -11.95 2.62 -11.38
CA MET A 272 -11.75 2.28 -12.79
C MET A 272 -12.38 0.95 -13.13
#